data_123f74c2aace7d0cc9381d51533308c0
#
_entry.id   123f74c2aace7d0cc9381d51533308c0
#
_cell.length_a   1.000
_cell.length_b   1.000
_cell.length_c   1.000
_cell.angle_alpha   90.00
_cell.angle_beta   90.00
_cell.angle_gamma   90.00
#
_symmetry.space_group_name_H-M   'P 1'
#
loop_
_entity.id
_entity.type
_entity.pdbx_description
1 polymer ?
#
loop_
_entity_poly.entity_id
_entity_poly.type
_entity_poly.pdbx_seq_one_letter_code
_entity_poly.pdbx_strand_id
1 'polypeptide(L)'
;MKTLDDIRRQLSAGEFEFSHHAFKRVVERSIGDVEIQQAGAGALIIEDYPEAKYAPSSLLLGFTAADRPLHIQISRADSDLAKIITIYQPDPAEWYDHTRRR
;
A
#
# COMPACT_ATOMS: atom_id res chain seq x y z
N MET A 1 -1.23 17.56 0.91
CA MET A 1 -0.71 16.17 0.88
C MET A 1 -1.57 15.30 1.78
N LYS A 2 -1.92 14.10 1.33
CA LYS A 2 -2.75 13.18 2.10
C LYS A 2 -2.09 12.77 3.40
N THR A 3 -2.85 12.72 4.48
CA THR A 3 -2.41 12.16 5.76
C THR A 3 -2.55 10.63 5.74
N LEU A 4 -1.91 9.96 6.70
CA LEU A 4 -2.09 8.52 6.85
C LEU A 4 -3.57 8.17 7.12
N ASP A 5 -4.27 8.98 7.90
CA ASP A 5 -5.69 8.77 8.18
C ASP A 5 -6.55 8.87 6.91
N ASP A 6 -6.24 9.82 6.02
CA ASP A 6 -6.92 9.93 4.72
C ASP A 6 -6.72 8.66 3.91
N ILE A 7 -5.48 8.17 3.86
CA ILE A 7 -5.13 6.97 3.10
C ILE A 7 -5.82 5.74 3.67
N ARG A 8 -5.79 5.57 5.00
CA ARG A 8 -6.48 4.46 5.66
C ARG A 8 -7.97 4.46 5.34
N ARG A 9 -8.60 5.62 5.42
CA ARG A 9 -10.03 5.77 5.14
C ARG A 9 -10.34 5.41 3.68
N GLN A 10 -9.55 5.93 2.75
CA GLN A 10 -9.76 5.64 1.32
C GLN A 10 -9.56 4.16 1.00
N LEU A 11 -8.49 3.55 1.51
CA LEU A 11 -8.24 2.13 1.27
C LEU A 11 -9.34 1.26 1.86
N SER A 12 -9.73 1.51 3.11
CA SER A 12 -10.77 0.70 3.76
C SER A 12 -12.13 0.85 3.09
N ALA A 13 -12.41 2.01 2.50
CA ALA A 13 -13.66 2.27 1.79
C ALA A 13 -13.67 1.74 0.35
N GLY A 14 -12.55 1.20 -0.13
CA GLY A 14 -12.43 0.75 -1.52
C GLY A 14 -12.24 1.91 -2.50
N GLU A 15 -11.90 3.09 -2.02
CA GLU A 15 -11.68 4.29 -2.83
C GLU A 15 -10.23 4.37 -3.30
N PHE A 16 -9.83 3.40 -4.11
CA PHE A 16 -8.46 3.34 -4.63
C PHE A 16 -8.44 2.94 -6.10
N GLU A 17 -7.34 3.28 -6.75
CA GLU A 17 -7.04 2.89 -8.12
C GLU A 17 -5.62 2.37 -8.19
N PHE A 18 -5.32 1.63 -9.25
CA PHE A 18 -4.00 1.06 -9.45
C PHE A 18 -3.26 1.77 -10.57
N SER A 19 -1.95 1.98 -10.40
CA SER A 19 -1.07 2.21 -11.53
C SER A 19 -1.08 0.96 -12.43
N HIS A 20 -0.62 1.09 -13.67
CA HIS A 20 -0.51 -0.06 -14.56
C HIS A 20 0.34 -1.18 -13.94
N HIS A 21 1.45 -0.80 -13.32
CA HIS A 21 2.35 -1.75 -12.65
C HIS A 21 1.66 -2.45 -11.47
N ALA A 22 0.94 -1.69 -10.64
CA ALA A 22 0.25 -2.26 -9.48
C ALA A 22 -0.87 -3.21 -9.89
N PHE A 23 -1.64 -2.86 -10.92
CA PHE A 23 -2.70 -3.72 -11.44
C PHE A 23 -2.13 -5.08 -11.88
N LYS A 24 -1.03 -5.07 -12.61
CA LYS A 24 -0.35 -6.29 -13.03
C LYS A 24 0.06 -7.14 -11.83
N ARG A 25 0.58 -6.51 -10.76
CA ARG A 25 1.01 -7.21 -9.56
C ARG A 25 -0.13 -7.85 -8.79
N VAL A 26 -1.27 -7.17 -8.65
CA VAL A 26 -2.41 -7.77 -7.94
C VAL A 26 -2.93 -9.00 -8.65
N VAL A 27 -2.93 -8.99 -9.98
CA VAL A 27 -3.33 -10.15 -10.79
C VAL A 27 -2.34 -11.30 -10.61
N GLU A 28 -1.05 -11.03 -10.78
CA GLU A 28 0.01 -12.04 -10.68
C GLU A 28 0.09 -12.68 -9.28
N ARG A 29 -0.19 -11.89 -8.24
CA ARG A 29 -0.01 -12.31 -6.85
C ARG A 29 -1.31 -12.66 -6.14
N SER A 30 -2.41 -12.66 -6.86
CA SER A 30 -3.73 -12.99 -6.33
C SER A 30 -4.06 -12.17 -5.07
N ILE A 31 -3.88 -10.85 -5.17
CA ILE A 31 -4.26 -9.93 -4.11
C ILE A 31 -5.63 -9.36 -4.45
N GLY A 32 -6.63 -9.59 -3.59
CA GLY A 32 -7.99 -9.15 -3.83
C GLY A 32 -8.27 -7.77 -3.23
N ASP A 33 -9.30 -7.11 -3.76
CA ASP A 33 -9.72 -5.79 -3.29
C ASP A 33 -10.07 -5.81 -1.79
N VAL A 34 -10.74 -6.85 -1.33
CA VAL A 34 -11.10 -7.00 0.08
C VAL A 34 -9.84 -7.09 0.96
N GLU A 35 -8.82 -7.79 0.49
CA GLU A 35 -7.55 -7.86 1.20
C GLU A 35 -6.88 -6.49 1.31
N ILE A 36 -6.93 -5.69 0.25
CA ILE A 36 -6.39 -4.33 0.24
C ILE A 36 -7.15 -3.44 1.23
N GLN A 37 -8.48 -3.54 1.25
CA GLN A 37 -9.32 -2.80 2.19
C GLN A 37 -8.97 -3.15 3.64
N GLN A 38 -8.85 -4.44 3.93
CA GLN A 38 -8.50 -4.92 5.27
C GLN A 38 -7.11 -4.43 5.70
N ALA A 39 -6.11 -4.64 4.85
CA ALA A 39 -4.74 -4.22 5.14
C ALA A 39 -4.64 -2.69 5.28
N GLY A 40 -5.34 -1.95 4.42
CA GLY A 40 -5.31 -0.50 4.42
C GLY A 40 -5.91 0.13 5.66
N ALA A 41 -6.93 -0.49 6.25
CA ALA A 41 -7.64 0.06 7.41
C ALA A 41 -6.73 0.30 8.62
N GLY A 42 -5.72 -0.55 8.81
CA GLY A 42 -4.78 -0.44 9.93
C GLY A 42 -3.34 -0.21 9.50
N ALA A 43 -3.10 0.19 8.25
CA ALA A 43 -1.76 0.30 7.71
C ALA A 43 -0.90 1.34 8.44
N LEU A 44 0.40 1.07 8.51
CA LEU A 44 1.41 1.97 9.06
C LEU A 44 2.42 2.33 7.98
N ILE A 45 2.97 3.53 8.05
CA ILE A 45 4.05 3.94 7.15
C ILE A 45 5.35 3.33 7.66
N ILE A 46 6.04 2.57 6.80
CA ILE A 46 7.35 1.99 7.12
C ILE A 46 8.49 2.64 6.36
N GLU A 47 8.23 3.23 5.20
CA GLU A 47 9.19 4.05 4.46
C GLU A 47 8.46 5.24 3.86
N ASP A 48 9.14 6.37 3.78
CA ASP A 48 8.57 7.59 3.22
C ASP A 48 9.48 8.13 2.13
N TYR A 49 8.90 8.53 1.01
CA TYR A 49 9.62 9.03 -0.16
C TYR A 49 9.08 10.41 -0.54
N PRO A 50 9.41 11.45 0.24
CA PRO A 50 8.86 12.80 0.02
C PRO A 50 9.31 13.41 -1.31
N GLU A 51 10.44 12.94 -1.86
CA GLU A 51 11.00 13.47 -3.10
C GLU A 51 10.94 12.47 -4.26
N ALA A 52 9.95 11.57 -4.22
CA ALA A 52 9.76 10.62 -5.31
C ALA A 52 9.46 11.38 -6.61
N LYS A 53 9.90 10.81 -7.74
CA LYS A 53 9.98 11.47 -9.04
C LYS A 53 8.67 12.14 -9.50
N TYR A 54 7.54 11.48 -9.33
CA TYR A 54 6.26 11.97 -9.84
C TYR A 54 5.41 12.65 -8.77
N ALA A 55 5.48 12.16 -7.54
CA ALA A 55 4.75 12.72 -6.41
C ALA A 55 5.30 12.10 -5.13
N PRO A 56 5.19 12.80 -3.99
CA PRO A 56 5.51 12.16 -2.71
C PRO A 56 4.74 10.87 -2.54
N SER A 57 5.41 9.83 -2.05
CA SER A 57 4.77 8.54 -1.80
C SER A 57 5.28 7.91 -0.51
N SER A 58 4.57 6.92 -0.02
CA SER A 58 4.95 6.18 1.19
C SER A 58 4.76 4.69 0.96
N LEU A 59 5.59 3.89 1.63
CA LEU A 59 5.41 2.45 1.68
C LEU A 59 4.70 2.10 2.97
N LEU A 60 3.55 1.43 2.84
CA LEU A 60 2.72 1.03 3.97
C LEU A 60 2.87 -0.46 4.23
N LEU A 61 2.76 -0.83 5.50
CA LEU A 61 2.56 -2.21 5.92
C LEU A 61 1.17 -2.34 6.53
N GLY A 62 0.37 -3.27 6.01
CA GLY A 62 -0.91 -3.64 6.58
C GLY A 62 -1.09 -5.14 6.55
N PHE A 63 -2.03 -5.64 7.35
CA PHE A 63 -2.35 -7.06 7.43
C PHE A 63 -3.79 -7.30 7.03
N THR A 64 -4.03 -8.35 6.25
CA THR A 64 -5.39 -8.78 5.95
C THR A 64 -6.03 -9.41 7.19
N ALA A 65 -7.34 -9.67 7.13
CA ALA A 65 -8.03 -10.37 8.22
C ALA A 65 -7.46 -11.77 8.47
N ALA A 66 -6.87 -12.39 7.44
CA ALA A 66 -6.19 -13.68 7.55
C ALA A 66 -4.72 -13.54 7.96
N ASP A 67 -4.32 -12.36 8.40
CA ASP A 67 -2.95 -12.06 8.86
C ASP A 67 -1.89 -12.13 7.75
N ARG A 68 -2.29 -11.94 6.52
CA ARG A 68 -1.37 -11.84 5.38
C ARG A 68 -0.75 -10.45 5.34
N PRO A 69 0.59 -10.30 5.43
CA PRO A 69 1.22 -8.99 5.34
C PRO A 69 1.21 -8.47 3.90
N LEU A 70 0.87 -7.20 3.73
CA LEU A 70 0.95 -6.54 2.43
C LEU A 70 1.76 -5.26 2.56
N HIS A 71 2.67 -5.05 1.62
CA HIS A 71 3.31 -3.77 1.39
C HIS A 71 2.57 -3.04 0.28
N ILE A 72 2.17 -1.81 0.56
CA ILE A 72 1.43 -0.96 -0.40
C ILE A 72 2.19 0.34 -0.54
N GLN A 73 2.78 0.58 -1.71
CA GLN A 73 3.33 1.90 -2.01
C GLN A 73 2.23 2.77 -2.59
N ILE A 74 2.00 3.90 -1.95
CA ILE A 74 0.85 4.75 -2.25
C ILE A 74 1.28 6.20 -2.46
N SER A 75 0.66 6.87 -3.43
CA SER A 75 0.89 8.30 -3.65
C SER A 75 0.28 9.12 -2.51
N ARG A 76 1.01 10.16 -2.09
CA ARG A 76 0.55 11.14 -1.10
C ARG A 76 -0.06 12.39 -1.76
N ALA A 77 -0.10 12.44 -3.09
CA ALA A 77 -0.74 13.54 -3.81
C ALA A 77 -2.24 13.60 -3.51
N ASP A 78 -2.78 14.80 -3.40
CA ASP A 78 -4.20 15.00 -3.17
C ASP A 78 -4.98 14.55 -4.42
N SER A 79 -5.93 13.65 -4.21
CA SER A 79 -6.75 13.08 -5.27
C SER A 79 -7.99 12.43 -4.67
N ASP A 80 -9.02 12.24 -5.50
CA ASP A 80 -10.28 11.63 -5.05
C ASP A 80 -10.11 10.15 -4.68
N LEU A 81 -9.18 9.47 -5.35
CA LEU A 81 -8.88 8.06 -5.07
C LEU A 81 -7.45 7.92 -4.58
N ALA A 82 -7.22 6.93 -3.73
CA ALA A 82 -5.87 6.57 -3.33
C ALA A 82 -5.19 5.83 -4.47
N LYS A 83 -4.06 6.32 -4.96
CA LYS A 83 -3.35 5.69 -6.07
C LYS A 83 -2.28 4.74 -5.55
N ILE A 84 -2.49 3.45 -5.79
CA ILE A 84 -1.55 2.40 -5.44
C ILE A 84 -0.51 2.29 -6.56
N ILE A 85 0.75 2.58 -6.22
CA ILE A 85 1.88 2.59 -7.16
C ILE A 85 2.43 1.19 -7.35
N THR A 86 2.56 0.44 -6.26
CA THR A 86 2.90 -0.98 -6.28
C THR A 86 2.36 -1.65 -5.03
N ILE A 87 2.21 -2.97 -5.09
CA ILE A 87 1.69 -3.77 -3.99
C ILE A 87 2.25 -5.18 -4.09
N TYR A 88 2.64 -5.75 -2.95
CA TYR A 88 3.17 -7.10 -2.88
C TYR A 88 3.12 -7.62 -1.45
N GLN A 89 3.27 -8.93 -1.31
CA GLN A 89 3.52 -9.53 -0.01
C GLN A 89 5.04 -9.49 0.25
N PRO A 90 5.49 -8.93 1.38
CA PRO A 90 6.93 -8.82 1.66
C PRO A 90 7.58 -10.19 1.82
N ASP A 91 8.76 -10.36 1.21
CA ASP A 91 9.55 -11.59 1.32
C ASP A 91 10.38 -11.54 2.60
N PRO A 92 10.25 -12.54 3.50
CA PRO A 92 11.05 -12.59 4.72
C PRO A 92 12.57 -12.60 4.47
N ALA A 93 13.00 -13.04 3.28
CA ALA A 93 14.40 -12.98 2.91
C ALA A 93 14.91 -11.56 2.66
N GLU A 94 14.01 -10.63 2.40
CA GLU A 94 14.34 -9.23 2.10
C GLU A 94 13.95 -8.25 3.22
N TRP A 95 13.15 -8.68 4.18
CA TRP A 95 12.60 -7.80 5.23
C TRP A 95 12.69 -8.43 6.60
N TYR A 96 13.07 -7.62 7.61
CA TYR A 96 12.95 -7.98 9.03
C TYR A 96 11.55 -7.60 9.51
N ASP A 97 10.80 -8.57 10.02
CA ASP A 97 9.45 -8.35 10.57
C ASP A 97 8.55 -7.54 9.64
N HIS A 98 8.75 -7.66 8.33
CA HIS A 98 8.03 -6.95 7.28
C HIS A 98 8.24 -5.42 7.29
N THR A 99 9.07 -4.87 8.16
CA THR A 99 9.18 -3.42 8.37
C THR A 99 10.51 -2.81 7.97
N ARG A 100 11.59 -3.56 8.02
CA ARG A 100 12.94 -3.05 7.72
C ARG A 100 13.62 -3.92 6.68
N ARG A 101 14.31 -3.26 5.76
CA ARG A 101 15.07 -3.98 4.73
C ARG A 101 16.24 -4.72 5.36
N ARG A 102 16.50 -5.91 4.86
CA ARG A 102 17.68 -6.69 5.25
C ARG A 102 18.95 -6.14 4.59
#